data_4eea9f1b92eadff04209456f6ca381e0
#
_entry.id   4eea9f1b92eadff04209456f6ca381e0
#
_cell.length_a   1.000
_cell.length_b   1.000
_cell.length_c   1.000
_cell.angle_alpha   90.00
_cell.angle_beta   90.00
_cell.angle_gamma   90.00
#
_symmetry.space_group_name_H-M   'P 1'
#
loop_
_entity.id
_entity.type
_entity.pdbx_description
1 polymer ?
#
loop_
_entity_poly.entity_id
_entity_poly.type
_entity_poly.pdbx_seq_one_letter_code
_entity_poly.pdbx_strand_id
1 'polypeptide(L)'
;HLAEKNQDVILLERGEIASEASGQNMGGLGGSGWGNNPDLLSYLTAGSVEIFKRMQIDMGYDMEFRLSGTLTAIHNEAQYEYYQDDVVSQRNNGYEIELLSAREARAIEPEANGKLPGYMYRPQRGQADPVKSTRSFAHAAEMAGAIINTRQNVVSITPLSAGGYTIQTESSEFRCQKLVLAVGAWCKPVGEMLGIKIPVIPIRGQMWATESLPVRILHTIGSTISSYAWSEDDGSDNITPPNLTHKNGSRTTRHLYGRQRKNGEIIFGGDRESLGYNFKTDPAGIEVNREHAAEVIPFLARLPIIRTWAGLMPFSLDGSPIIGKVPIRENLFIVSGL
;
A
#
# COMPACT_ATOMS: atom_id res chain seq x y z
N HIS A 1 -6.78 12.19 13.62
CA HIS A 1 -6.28 13.58 13.51
C HIS A 1 -7.38 14.64 13.59
N LEU A 2 -8.54 14.46 12.92
CA LEU A 2 -9.63 15.44 13.01
C LEU A 2 -10.19 15.52 14.44
N ALA A 3 -10.42 14.38 15.10
CA ALA A 3 -10.86 14.32 16.48
C ALA A 3 -9.81 14.93 17.45
N GLU A 4 -8.52 14.65 17.26
CA GLU A 4 -7.42 15.32 18.00
C GLU A 4 -7.43 16.85 17.85
N LYS A 5 -8.07 17.39 16.80
CA LYS A 5 -8.26 18.83 16.55
C LYS A 5 -9.63 19.33 17.03
N ASN A 6 -10.29 18.59 17.92
CA ASN A 6 -11.60 18.90 18.48
C ASN A 6 -12.70 19.11 17.42
N GLN A 7 -12.62 18.33 16.32
CA GLN A 7 -13.73 18.24 15.38
C GLN A 7 -14.66 17.11 15.79
N ASP A 8 -15.97 17.34 15.71
CA ASP A 8 -16.97 16.27 15.84
C ASP A 8 -16.90 15.39 14.60
N VAL A 9 -16.45 14.15 14.77
CA VAL A 9 -16.19 13.22 13.66
C VAL A 9 -17.06 11.99 13.79
N ILE A 10 -17.80 11.68 12.72
CA ILE A 10 -18.46 10.38 12.54
C ILE A 10 -17.81 9.71 11.33
N LEU A 11 -17.31 8.49 11.51
CA LEU A 11 -16.79 7.63 10.45
C LEU A 11 -17.80 6.52 10.17
N LEU A 12 -18.18 6.40 8.90
CA LEU A 12 -19.05 5.33 8.42
C LEU A 12 -18.20 4.33 7.64
N GLU A 13 -18.10 3.10 8.14
CA GLU A 13 -17.40 1.99 7.49
C GLU A 13 -18.43 0.96 7.01
N ARG A 14 -18.33 0.58 5.72
CA ARG A 14 -19.24 -0.38 5.10
C ARG A 14 -19.18 -1.77 5.74
N GLY A 15 -17.97 -2.23 6.03
CA GLY A 15 -17.71 -3.53 6.63
C GLY A 15 -17.25 -3.43 8.07
N GLU A 16 -16.25 -4.22 8.40
CA GLU A 16 -15.52 -4.15 9.67
C GLU A 16 -14.22 -3.36 9.49
N ILE A 17 -13.69 -2.82 10.57
CA ILE A 17 -12.39 -2.13 10.53
C ILE A 17 -11.30 -3.08 10.02
N ALA A 18 -10.56 -2.64 9.00
CA ALA A 18 -9.51 -3.39 8.32
C ALA A 18 -10.00 -4.57 7.45
N SER A 19 -11.27 -4.62 7.09
CA SER A 19 -11.79 -5.71 6.24
C SER A 19 -11.39 -5.60 4.76
N GLU A 20 -11.05 -4.39 4.30
CA GLU A 20 -10.72 -4.11 2.89
C GLU A 20 -9.21 -3.82 2.72
N ALA A 21 -8.83 -3.02 1.73
CA ALA A 21 -7.44 -2.75 1.36
C ALA A 21 -6.52 -2.40 2.55
N SER A 22 -7.04 -1.68 3.54
CA SER A 22 -6.30 -1.30 4.76
C SER A 22 -5.81 -2.50 5.58
N GLY A 23 -6.51 -3.64 5.53
CA GLY A 23 -6.10 -4.88 6.22
C GLY A 23 -5.54 -5.96 5.29
N GLN A 24 -5.73 -5.83 3.96
CA GLN A 24 -5.40 -6.87 2.98
C GLN A 24 -4.04 -6.65 2.30
N ASN A 25 -3.29 -5.61 2.67
CA ASN A 25 -1.98 -5.31 2.12
C ASN A 25 -0.82 -5.98 2.88
N MET A 26 0.40 -5.84 2.38
CA MET A 26 1.61 -6.41 2.97
C MET A 26 2.04 -5.71 4.28
N GLY A 27 1.68 -4.44 4.46
CA GLY A 27 2.08 -3.64 5.62
C GLY A 27 3.43 -2.96 5.48
N GLY A 28 3.91 -2.72 4.27
CA GLY A 28 5.12 -1.93 4.03
C GLY A 28 4.92 -0.45 4.32
N LEU A 29 5.91 0.19 4.92
CA LEU A 29 5.88 1.58 5.36
C LEU A 29 7.12 2.35 4.92
N GLY A 30 6.90 3.64 4.67
CA GLY A 30 7.95 4.61 4.49
C GLY A 30 8.61 4.60 3.12
N GLY A 31 9.42 5.63 2.93
CA GLY A 31 10.26 5.87 1.75
C GLY A 31 11.74 5.72 2.07
N SER A 32 12.55 6.58 1.48
CA SER A 32 14.00 6.66 1.73
C SER A 32 14.39 7.82 2.68
N GLY A 33 13.49 8.24 3.57
CA GLY A 33 13.66 9.41 4.42
C GLY A 33 13.04 10.67 3.80
N TRP A 34 13.40 11.85 4.35
CA TRP A 34 12.83 13.13 3.92
C TRP A 34 13.47 13.66 2.63
N GLY A 35 14.76 13.42 2.41
CA GLY A 35 15.56 14.09 1.39
C GLY A 35 15.76 15.59 1.66
N ASN A 36 16.48 16.26 0.76
CA ASN A 36 16.76 17.70 0.86
C ASN A 36 15.59 18.55 0.36
N ASN A 37 14.82 18.01 -0.58
CA ASN A 37 13.64 18.66 -1.15
C ASN A 37 12.58 17.60 -1.44
N PRO A 38 11.86 17.12 -0.41
CA PRO A 38 10.93 16.00 -0.56
C PRO A 38 9.76 16.40 -1.44
N ASP A 39 9.43 15.53 -2.39
CA ASP A 39 8.14 15.58 -3.07
C ASP A 39 6.98 15.23 -2.10
N LEU A 40 5.75 15.38 -2.57
CA LEU A 40 4.58 15.10 -1.74
C LEU A 40 4.57 13.66 -1.20
N LEU A 41 4.97 12.69 -2.00
CA LEU A 41 4.97 11.28 -1.59
C LEU A 41 6.03 11.02 -0.52
N SER A 42 7.25 11.52 -0.69
CA SER A 42 8.33 11.42 0.29
C SER A 42 7.95 12.10 1.61
N TYR A 43 7.33 13.29 1.54
CA TYR A 43 6.82 13.99 2.72
C TYR A 43 5.77 13.16 3.48
N LEU A 44 4.78 12.61 2.77
CA LEU A 44 3.72 11.81 3.39
C LEU A 44 4.25 10.51 3.99
N THR A 45 5.15 9.82 3.27
CA THR A 45 5.69 8.53 3.74
C THR A 45 6.62 8.69 4.94
N ALA A 46 7.49 9.69 4.94
CA ALA A 46 8.35 9.98 6.09
C ALA A 46 7.52 10.43 7.32
N GLY A 47 6.53 11.31 7.11
CA GLY A 47 5.61 11.71 8.17
C GLY A 47 4.79 10.53 8.73
N SER A 48 4.41 9.59 7.88
CA SER A 48 3.71 8.37 8.32
C SER A 48 4.58 7.52 9.24
N VAL A 49 5.87 7.35 8.94
CA VAL A 49 6.80 6.60 9.81
C VAL A 49 6.84 7.20 11.21
N GLU A 50 6.92 8.53 11.32
CA GLU A 50 6.92 9.20 12.63
C GLU A 50 5.60 9.01 13.39
N ILE A 51 4.47 8.99 12.69
CA ILE A 51 3.17 8.68 13.30
C ILE A 51 3.15 7.24 13.82
N PHE A 52 3.64 6.26 13.07
CA PHE A 52 3.71 4.87 13.52
C PHE A 52 4.63 4.70 14.73
N LYS A 53 5.77 5.39 14.76
CA LYS A 53 6.65 5.43 15.94
C LYS A 53 5.91 5.96 17.16
N ARG A 54 5.28 7.14 17.05
CA ARG A 54 4.50 7.74 18.13
C ARG A 54 3.40 6.81 18.62
N MET A 55 2.63 6.23 17.72
CA MET A 55 1.53 5.33 18.08
C MET A 55 2.02 4.11 18.86
N GLN A 56 3.10 3.47 18.40
CA GLN A 56 3.59 2.26 19.05
C GLN A 56 4.41 2.54 20.31
N ILE A 57 5.32 3.53 20.26
CA ILE A 57 6.29 3.77 21.36
C ILE A 57 5.66 4.64 22.44
N ASP A 58 5.06 5.78 22.08
CA ASP A 58 4.60 6.77 23.04
C ASP A 58 3.17 6.45 23.53
N MET A 59 2.32 5.91 22.65
CA MET A 59 0.93 5.61 22.97
C MET A 59 0.67 4.13 23.29
N GLY A 60 1.65 3.23 23.09
CA GLY A 60 1.57 1.83 23.51
C GLY A 60 0.72 0.92 22.62
N TYR A 61 0.39 1.32 21.39
CA TYR A 61 -0.36 0.47 20.46
C TYR A 61 0.51 -0.62 19.84
N ASP A 62 0.12 -1.89 19.95
CA ASP A 62 0.81 -3.00 19.29
C ASP A 62 0.43 -3.06 17.80
N MET A 63 1.18 -2.38 16.97
CA MET A 63 1.02 -2.41 15.51
C MET A 63 2.04 -3.33 14.82
N GLU A 64 2.92 -3.98 15.58
CA GLU A 64 4.07 -4.73 15.07
C GLU A 64 4.97 -3.87 14.17
N PHE A 65 4.98 -2.56 14.39
CA PHE A 65 5.80 -1.63 13.63
C PHE A 65 7.28 -1.84 13.93
N ARG A 66 8.08 -1.88 12.88
CA ARG A 66 9.54 -1.92 12.95
C ARG A 66 10.18 -1.30 11.71
N LEU A 67 11.27 -0.59 11.87
CA LEU A 67 12.14 -0.15 10.79
C LEU A 67 13.10 -1.30 10.45
N SER A 68 12.66 -2.20 9.60
CA SER A 68 13.44 -3.37 9.20
C SER A 68 14.33 -3.10 7.97
N GLY A 69 14.14 -1.98 7.31
CA GLY A 69 14.70 -1.75 5.99
C GLY A 69 13.98 -2.54 4.89
N THR A 70 14.28 -2.19 3.65
CA THR A 70 13.81 -2.91 2.45
C THR A 70 14.97 -3.25 1.56
N LEU A 71 15.07 -4.52 1.17
CA LEU A 71 15.94 -5.02 0.11
C LEU A 71 15.14 -5.19 -1.17
N THR A 72 15.54 -4.51 -2.23
CA THR A 72 14.93 -4.59 -3.56
C THR A 72 15.92 -5.26 -4.50
N ALA A 73 15.59 -6.47 -4.97
CA ALA A 73 16.45 -7.28 -5.82
C ALA A 73 16.62 -6.68 -7.22
N ILE A 74 17.83 -6.70 -7.73
CA ILE A 74 18.22 -6.30 -9.09
C ILE A 74 18.51 -7.57 -9.89
N HIS A 75 17.85 -7.76 -11.03
CA HIS A 75 17.80 -9.06 -11.71
C HIS A 75 18.80 -9.24 -12.87
N ASN A 76 19.32 -8.15 -13.41
CA ASN A 76 20.31 -8.21 -14.50
C ASN A 76 21.28 -7.02 -14.46
N GLU A 77 22.38 -7.13 -15.21
CA GLU A 77 23.45 -6.12 -15.24
C GLU A 77 22.97 -4.76 -15.74
N ALA A 78 22.09 -4.71 -16.73
CA ALA A 78 21.57 -3.45 -17.26
C ALA A 78 20.76 -2.68 -16.20
N GLN A 79 19.99 -3.39 -15.38
CA GLN A 79 19.30 -2.78 -14.21
C GLN A 79 20.33 -2.34 -13.18
N TYR A 80 21.38 -3.12 -12.94
CA TYR A 80 22.40 -2.77 -11.95
C TYR A 80 23.13 -1.48 -12.35
N GLU A 81 23.53 -1.35 -13.60
CA GLU A 81 24.14 -0.13 -14.15
C GLU A 81 23.21 1.09 -14.03
N TYR A 82 21.93 0.94 -14.41
CA TYR A 82 20.94 2.00 -14.27
C TYR A 82 20.81 2.48 -12.81
N TYR A 83 20.73 1.55 -11.86
CA TYR A 83 20.56 1.90 -10.44
C TYR A 83 21.84 2.41 -9.77
N GLN A 84 23.02 2.24 -10.35
CA GLN A 84 24.23 2.92 -9.85
C GLN A 84 24.08 4.44 -9.88
N ASP A 85 23.64 4.97 -11.02
CA ASP A 85 23.46 6.42 -11.19
C ASP A 85 22.25 6.93 -10.39
N ASP A 86 21.16 6.17 -10.38
CA ASP A 86 19.94 6.51 -9.64
C ASP A 86 20.21 6.59 -8.13
N VAL A 87 20.91 5.63 -7.54
CA VAL A 87 21.28 5.63 -6.13
C VAL A 87 22.17 6.82 -5.78
N VAL A 88 23.15 7.14 -6.63
CA VAL A 88 24.00 8.34 -6.43
C VAL A 88 23.16 9.61 -6.45
N SER A 89 22.27 9.73 -7.41
CA SER A 89 21.34 10.87 -7.51
C SER A 89 20.45 11.01 -6.26
N GLN A 90 19.84 9.91 -5.81
CA GLN A 90 19.00 9.92 -4.61
C GLN A 90 19.80 10.28 -3.35
N ARG A 91 21.00 9.77 -3.17
CA ARG A 91 21.90 10.13 -2.04
C ARG A 91 22.26 11.62 -2.06
N ASN A 92 22.55 12.18 -3.23
CA ASN A 92 22.83 13.61 -3.37
C ASN A 92 21.61 14.48 -3.01
N ASN A 93 20.39 13.93 -3.17
CA ASN A 93 19.15 14.55 -2.72
C ASN A 93 18.81 14.24 -1.24
N GLY A 94 19.74 13.67 -0.48
CA GLY A 94 19.60 13.44 0.96
C GLY A 94 18.80 12.19 1.35
N TYR A 95 18.51 11.29 0.40
CA TYR A 95 17.85 10.03 0.71
C TYR A 95 18.82 8.97 1.21
N GLU A 96 18.38 8.19 2.20
CA GLU A 96 19.14 7.05 2.71
C GLU A 96 18.87 5.82 1.85
N ILE A 97 19.78 5.55 0.93
CA ILE A 97 19.71 4.42 0.00
C ILE A 97 21.12 3.90 -0.30
N GLU A 98 21.25 2.59 -0.41
CA GLU A 98 22.53 1.94 -0.71
C GLU A 98 22.35 0.95 -1.87
N LEU A 99 23.36 0.86 -2.72
CA LEU A 99 23.50 -0.21 -3.70
C LEU A 99 24.45 -1.26 -3.11
N LEU A 100 23.95 -2.46 -2.92
CA LEU A 100 24.69 -3.57 -2.31
C LEU A 100 24.98 -4.63 -3.37
N SER A 101 26.19 -5.17 -3.36
CA SER A 101 26.49 -6.43 -4.02
C SER A 101 25.68 -7.57 -3.40
N ALA A 102 25.51 -8.67 -4.10
CA ALA A 102 24.83 -9.86 -3.55
C ALA A 102 25.50 -10.37 -2.26
N ARG A 103 26.83 -10.23 -2.13
CA ARG A 103 27.56 -10.61 -0.92
C ARG A 103 27.22 -9.72 0.26
N GLU A 104 27.16 -8.41 0.07
CA GLU A 104 26.80 -7.45 1.12
C GLU A 104 25.32 -7.60 1.51
N ALA A 105 24.42 -7.79 0.54
CA ALA A 105 23.03 -8.07 0.82
C ALA A 105 22.84 -9.33 1.68
N ARG A 106 23.58 -10.41 1.40
CA ARG A 106 23.55 -11.64 2.20
C ARG A 106 24.16 -11.48 3.60
N ALA A 107 24.98 -10.51 3.83
CA ALA A 107 25.49 -10.22 5.18
C ALA A 107 24.38 -9.67 6.10
N ILE A 108 23.40 -8.96 5.55
CA ILE A 108 22.25 -8.41 6.30
C ILE A 108 20.96 -9.24 6.13
N GLU A 109 20.79 -9.93 5.01
CA GLU A 109 19.66 -10.83 4.70
C GLU A 109 20.22 -12.18 4.20
N PRO A 110 20.50 -13.14 5.09
CA PRO A 110 21.20 -14.39 4.72
C PRO A 110 20.50 -15.22 3.65
N GLU A 111 19.17 -15.08 3.56
CA GLU A 111 18.34 -15.83 2.58
C GLU A 111 18.28 -15.16 1.20
N ALA A 112 18.86 -13.97 1.03
CA ALA A 112 18.90 -13.28 -0.26
C ALA A 112 19.66 -14.12 -1.30
N ASN A 113 19.20 -14.10 -2.56
CA ASN A 113 19.83 -14.86 -3.63
C ASN A 113 21.21 -14.27 -3.99
N GLY A 114 22.27 -15.03 -3.70
CA GLY A 114 23.64 -14.63 -3.98
C GLY A 114 24.05 -14.67 -5.46
N LYS A 115 23.15 -15.09 -6.36
CA LYS A 115 23.41 -15.14 -7.81
C LYS A 115 22.89 -13.91 -8.57
N LEU A 116 22.15 -13.02 -7.91
CA LEU A 116 21.70 -11.76 -8.49
C LEU A 116 22.85 -10.75 -8.56
N PRO A 117 22.83 -9.79 -9.50
CA PRO A 117 23.84 -8.73 -9.60
C PRO A 117 23.98 -7.91 -8.33
N GLY A 118 22.86 -7.59 -7.67
CA GLY A 118 22.87 -6.82 -6.43
C GLY A 118 21.47 -6.49 -5.92
N TYR A 119 21.45 -5.55 -4.96
CA TYR A 119 20.23 -5.13 -4.28
C TYR A 119 20.29 -3.63 -3.96
N MET A 120 19.18 -2.94 -4.04
CA MET A 120 19.03 -1.64 -3.38
C MET A 120 18.55 -1.85 -1.94
N TYR A 121 19.19 -1.19 -1.01
CA TYR A 121 18.82 -1.18 0.40
C TYR A 121 18.34 0.21 0.83
N ARG A 122 17.19 0.27 1.47
CA ARG A 122 16.61 1.49 2.05
C ARG A 122 16.33 1.27 3.53
N PRO A 123 17.21 1.74 4.43
CA PRO A 123 17.12 1.48 5.87
C PRO A 123 15.92 2.15 6.54
N GLN A 124 15.47 3.31 6.03
CA GLN A 124 14.34 4.07 6.59
C GLN A 124 12.97 3.47 6.27
N ARG A 125 12.91 2.40 5.50
CA ARG A 125 11.67 1.67 5.27
C ARG A 125 11.36 0.72 6.41
N GLY A 126 10.07 0.56 6.66
CA GLY A 126 9.59 -0.29 7.73
C GLY A 126 8.42 -1.19 7.32
N GLN A 127 7.89 -1.82 8.32
CA GLN A 127 6.72 -2.67 8.19
C GLN A 127 5.88 -2.62 9.46
N ALA A 128 4.58 -2.84 9.32
CA ALA A 128 3.65 -3.01 10.42
C ALA A 128 2.58 -4.06 10.06
N ASP A 129 1.86 -4.57 11.03
CA ASP A 129 0.69 -5.40 10.74
C ASP A 129 -0.47 -4.50 10.28
N PRO A 130 -0.99 -4.66 9.06
CA PRO A 130 -1.99 -3.75 8.51
C PRO A 130 -3.32 -3.79 9.27
N VAL A 131 -3.74 -4.96 9.77
CA VAL A 131 -4.97 -5.11 10.55
C VAL A 131 -4.83 -4.47 11.92
N LYS A 132 -3.72 -4.75 12.63
CA LYS A 132 -3.43 -4.14 13.93
C LYS A 132 -3.29 -2.63 13.80
N SER A 133 -2.59 -2.15 12.78
CA SER A 133 -2.40 -0.72 12.54
C SER A 133 -3.72 0.00 12.31
N THR A 134 -4.57 -0.52 11.41
CA THR A 134 -5.87 0.09 11.12
C THR A 134 -6.77 0.11 12.35
N ARG A 135 -6.80 -0.96 13.13
CA ARG A 135 -7.56 -1.03 14.39
C ARG A 135 -6.99 -0.08 15.45
N SER A 136 -5.67 0.06 15.54
CA SER A 136 -5.04 1.01 16.46
C SER A 136 -5.39 2.45 16.12
N PHE A 137 -5.38 2.81 14.83
CA PHE A 137 -5.83 4.14 14.39
C PHE A 137 -7.31 4.38 14.68
N ALA A 138 -8.17 3.38 14.47
CA ALA A 138 -9.58 3.47 14.80
C ALA A 138 -9.78 3.69 16.31
N HIS A 139 -9.15 2.88 17.14
CA HIS A 139 -9.24 3.01 18.59
C HIS A 139 -8.68 4.38 19.07
N ALA A 140 -7.55 4.83 18.54
CA ALA A 140 -7.02 6.15 18.89
C ALA A 140 -7.97 7.30 18.49
N ALA A 141 -8.68 7.15 17.37
CA ALA A 141 -9.70 8.12 16.95
C ALA A 141 -10.90 8.14 17.92
N GLU A 142 -11.38 6.97 18.36
CA GLU A 142 -12.45 6.85 19.37
C GLU A 142 -12.03 7.46 20.72
N MET A 143 -10.80 7.18 21.17
CA MET A 143 -10.25 7.80 22.37
C MET A 143 -10.13 9.32 22.28
N ALA A 144 -9.99 9.86 21.06
CA ALA A 144 -10.01 11.30 20.80
C ALA A 144 -11.43 11.87 20.56
N GLY A 145 -12.48 11.05 20.72
CA GLY A 145 -13.89 11.47 20.63
C GLY A 145 -14.55 11.23 19.27
N ALA A 146 -13.92 10.56 18.32
CA ALA A 146 -14.59 10.17 17.08
C ALA A 146 -15.61 9.04 17.33
N ILE A 147 -16.71 9.07 16.59
CA ILE A 147 -17.70 7.97 16.60
C ILE A 147 -17.45 7.13 15.34
N ILE A 148 -17.19 5.84 15.50
CA ILE A 148 -16.97 4.91 14.40
C ILE A 148 -18.15 3.94 14.32
N ASN A 149 -18.86 3.99 13.20
CA ASN A 149 -19.99 3.11 12.90
C ASN A 149 -19.59 2.14 11.80
N THR A 150 -19.45 0.87 12.13
CA THR A 150 -19.23 -0.22 11.18
C THR A 150 -20.54 -0.74 10.62
N ARG A 151 -20.50 -1.52 9.53
CA ARG A 151 -21.66 -2.07 8.80
C ARG A 151 -22.63 -0.98 8.33
N GLN A 152 -22.10 0.18 7.99
CA GLN A 152 -22.85 1.33 7.48
C GLN A 152 -22.53 1.52 5.99
N ASN A 153 -23.13 0.69 5.14
CA ASN A 153 -23.00 0.84 3.70
C ASN A 153 -23.78 2.08 3.23
N VAL A 154 -23.04 3.09 2.75
CA VAL A 154 -23.65 4.32 2.21
C VAL A 154 -24.29 4.03 0.86
N VAL A 155 -25.57 4.34 0.73
CA VAL A 155 -26.35 4.10 -0.48
C VAL A 155 -26.73 5.39 -1.21
N SER A 156 -26.75 6.54 -0.52
CA SER A 156 -26.89 7.84 -1.18
C SER A 156 -26.27 8.97 -0.36
N ILE A 157 -25.86 10.02 -1.06
CA ILE A 157 -25.33 11.27 -0.48
C ILE A 157 -26.03 12.43 -1.18
N THR A 158 -26.72 13.27 -0.39
CA THR A 158 -27.50 14.41 -0.90
C THR A 158 -26.96 15.70 -0.31
N PRO A 159 -26.52 16.67 -1.15
CA PRO A 159 -26.19 18.01 -0.69
C PRO A 159 -27.43 18.72 -0.13
N LEU A 160 -27.28 19.47 0.95
CA LEU A 160 -28.32 20.27 1.56
C LEU A 160 -28.29 21.71 1.04
N SER A 161 -29.44 22.34 0.83
CA SER A 161 -29.56 23.73 0.39
C SER A 161 -28.96 24.73 1.38
N ALA A 162 -29.00 24.42 2.67
CA ALA A 162 -28.40 25.21 3.74
C ALA A 162 -26.89 24.94 3.95
N GLY A 163 -26.26 24.17 3.07
CA GLY A 163 -24.88 23.68 3.20
C GLY A 163 -24.81 22.35 3.96
N GLY A 164 -23.74 21.57 3.66
CA GLY A 164 -23.55 20.23 4.24
C GLY A 164 -24.22 19.11 3.44
N TYR A 165 -24.33 17.93 4.07
CA TYR A 165 -24.76 16.69 3.40
C TYR A 165 -25.66 15.83 4.29
N THR A 166 -26.62 15.19 3.68
CA THR A 166 -27.32 14.03 4.24
C THR A 166 -26.74 12.76 3.61
N ILE A 167 -26.35 11.82 4.45
CA ILE A 167 -25.79 10.52 4.09
C ILE A 167 -26.78 9.44 4.50
N GLN A 168 -27.31 8.69 3.54
CA GLN A 168 -28.19 7.57 3.79
C GLN A 168 -27.37 6.28 3.72
N THR A 169 -27.45 5.46 4.74
CA THR A 169 -27.01 4.07 4.73
C THR A 169 -28.20 3.14 4.58
N GLU A 170 -27.97 1.84 4.47
CA GLU A 170 -29.07 0.84 4.43
C GLU A 170 -29.94 0.87 5.69
N SER A 171 -29.42 1.32 6.82
CA SER A 171 -30.09 1.26 8.11
C SER A 171 -30.33 2.61 8.80
N SER A 172 -29.66 3.67 8.38
CA SER A 172 -29.62 4.94 9.14
C SER A 172 -29.40 6.15 8.25
N GLU A 173 -29.78 7.33 8.74
CA GLU A 173 -29.49 8.63 8.14
C GLU A 173 -28.52 9.41 9.03
N PHE A 174 -27.54 10.04 8.40
CA PHE A 174 -26.57 10.93 9.06
C PHE A 174 -26.56 12.29 8.36
N ARG A 175 -26.21 13.35 9.12
CA ARG A 175 -26.04 14.70 8.59
C ARG A 175 -24.71 15.27 9.04
N CYS A 176 -24.03 15.98 8.15
CA CYS A 176 -22.80 16.64 8.44
C CYS A 176 -22.67 17.99 7.70
N GLN A 177 -21.87 18.90 8.27
CA GLN A 177 -21.50 20.14 7.60
C GLN A 177 -20.38 19.95 6.59
N LYS A 178 -19.42 19.06 6.89
CA LYS A 178 -18.28 18.74 6.02
C LYS A 178 -18.24 17.22 5.78
N LEU A 179 -18.03 16.85 4.54
CA LEU A 179 -17.91 15.44 4.15
C LEU A 179 -16.51 15.16 3.62
N VAL A 180 -15.88 14.09 4.13
CA VAL A 180 -14.61 13.57 3.64
C VAL A 180 -14.84 12.22 2.98
N LEU A 181 -14.54 12.12 1.70
CA LEU A 181 -14.55 10.86 0.96
C LEU A 181 -13.21 10.14 1.14
N ALA A 182 -13.18 9.14 2.02
CA ALA A 182 -12.04 8.27 2.26
C ALA A 182 -12.40 6.82 1.86
N VAL A 183 -13.01 6.67 0.68
CA VAL A 183 -13.73 5.48 0.22
C VAL A 183 -12.88 4.52 -0.61
N GLY A 184 -11.55 4.72 -0.63
CA GLY A 184 -10.61 3.80 -1.26
C GLY A 184 -10.97 3.47 -2.70
N ALA A 185 -11.06 2.18 -3.03
CA ALA A 185 -11.38 1.69 -4.37
C ALA A 185 -12.82 2.02 -4.83
N TRP A 186 -13.70 2.43 -3.91
CA TRP A 186 -15.12 2.79 -4.23
C TRP A 186 -15.32 4.27 -4.60
N CYS A 187 -14.25 4.97 -4.96
CA CYS A 187 -14.35 6.36 -5.42
C CYS A 187 -15.33 6.57 -6.58
N LYS A 188 -15.38 5.64 -7.54
CA LYS A 188 -16.29 5.75 -8.68
C LYS A 188 -17.77 5.71 -8.25
N PRO A 189 -18.29 4.66 -7.61
CA PRO A 189 -19.71 4.61 -7.23
C PRO A 189 -20.10 5.71 -6.24
N VAL A 190 -19.23 6.09 -5.31
CA VAL A 190 -19.53 7.18 -4.37
C VAL A 190 -19.48 8.55 -5.07
N GLY A 191 -18.57 8.76 -6.00
CA GLY A 191 -18.55 9.95 -6.85
C GLY A 191 -19.83 10.11 -7.67
N GLU A 192 -20.35 9.01 -8.22
CA GLU A 192 -21.62 8.99 -8.98
C GLU A 192 -22.81 9.46 -8.13
N MET A 193 -22.88 9.13 -6.82
CA MET A 193 -23.91 9.63 -5.90
C MET A 193 -23.90 11.16 -5.78
N LEU A 194 -22.75 11.80 -6.00
CA LEU A 194 -22.57 13.24 -5.92
C LEU A 194 -22.51 13.92 -7.29
N GLY A 195 -22.63 13.17 -8.39
CA GLY A 195 -22.47 13.67 -9.74
C GLY A 195 -21.05 14.18 -10.05
N ILE A 196 -20.02 13.59 -9.44
CA ILE A 196 -18.63 13.91 -9.66
C ILE A 196 -17.84 12.71 -10.15
N LYS A 197 -16.84 12.94 -11.00
CA LYS A 197 -15.90 11.91 -11.46
C LYS A 197 -14.62 12.00 -10.62
N ILE A 198 -14.30 10.92 -9.91
CA ILE A 198 -13.05 10.78 -9.16
C ILE A 198 -12.15 9.83 -9.93
N PRO A 199 -10.93 10.25 -10.34
CA PRO A 199 -10.06 9.45 -11.21
C PRO A 199 -9.29 8.35 -10.42
N VAL A 200 -10.04 7.51 -9.74
CA VAL A 200 -9.53 6.35 -8.97
C VAL A 200 -10.25 5.11 -9.44
N ILE A 201 -9.48 4.06 -9.71
CA ILE A 201 -10.01 2.76 -10.14
C ILE A 201 -9.57 1.65 -9.18
N PRO A 202 -10.37 0.58 -9.04
CA PRO A 202 -9.96 -0.59 -8.26
C PRO A 202 -8.94 -1.41 -9.05
N ILE A 203 -7.77 -1.64 -8.45
CA ILE A 203 -6.77 -2.57 -8.95
C ILE A 203 -6.63 -3.73 -7.97
N ARG A 204 -6.89 -4.94 -8.45
CA ARG A 204 -6.74 -6.14 -7.65
C ARG A 204 -5.27 -6.46 -7.44
N GLY A 205 -4.85 -6.61 -6.18
CA GLY A 205 -3.59 -7.22 -5.79
C GLY A 205 -3.83 -8.54 -5.09
N GLN A 206 -3.02 -9.55 -5.39
CA GLN A 206 -3.12 -10.86 -4.75
C GLN A 206 -1.94 -11.08 -3.81
N MET A 207 -2.20 -11.80 -2.74
CA MET A 207 -1.22 -12.16 -1.73
C MET A 207 -1.31 -13.65 -1.40
N TRP A 208 -0.21 -14.22 -0.94
CA TRP A 208 -0.15 -15.57 -0.43
C TRP A 208 0.68 -15.65 0.85
N ALA A 209 0.47 -16.70 1.63
CA ALA A 209 1.17 -16.94 2.89
C ALA A 209 1.58 -18.40 3.04
N THR A 210 2.70 -18.60 3.74
CA THR A 210 3.15 -19.91 4.23
C THR A 210 2.58 -20.20 5.62
N GLU A 211 2.80 -21.38 6.14
CA GLU A 211 2.71 -21.63 7.58
C GLU A 211 3.76 -20.79 8.36
N SER A 212 3.57 -20.72 9.67
CA SER A 212 4.50 -20.02 10.55
C SER A 212 5.83 -20.76 10.65
N LEU A 213 6.91 -20.03 10.45
CA LEU A 213 8.29 -20.52 10.49
C LEU A 213 9.13 -19.71 11.50
N PRO A 214 10.23 -20.27 12.01
CA PRO A 214 11.24 -19.45 12.68
C PRO A 214 11.66 -18.27 11.80
N VAL A 215 12.11 -17.18 12.43
CA VAL A 215 12.53 -15.97 11.71
C VAL A 215 13.69 -16.30 10.75
N ARG A 216 13.46 -16.04 9.47
CA ARG A 216 14.43 -16.25 8.38
C ARG A 216 14.55 -15.02 7.47
N ILE A 217 13.47 -14.26 7.28
CA ILE A 217 13.46 -13.04 6.47
C ILE A 217 13.43 -11.85 7.44
N LEU A 218 14.47 -11.04 7.39
CA LEU A 218 14.71 -9.95 8.34
C LEU A 218 14.14 -8.60 7.84
N HIS A 219 14.13 -8.42 6.52
CA HIS A 219 13.75 -7.18 5.84
C HIS A 219 12.40 -7.32 5.10
N THR A 220 11.86 -6.21 4.65
CA THR A 220 10.91 -6.28 3.55
C THR A 220 11.66 -6.53 2.25
N ILE A 221 11.08 -7.34 1.38
CA ILE A 221 11.69 -7.77 0.13
C ILE A 221 10.89 -7.19 -1.03
N GLY A 222 11.56 -6.68 -2.04
CA GLY A 222 10.98 -6.19 -3.27
C GLY A 222 11.81 -6.58 -4.49
N SER A 223 11.37 -6.16 -5.66
CA SER A 223 12.03 -6.42 -6.94
C SER A 223 12.00 -5.19 -7.84
N THR A 224 13.13 -4.89 -8.49
CA THR A 224 13.25 -3.81 -9.47
C THR A 224 12.47 -4.08 -10.75
N ILE A 225 12.18 -5.33 -11.05
CA ILE A 225 11.35 -5.71 -12.21
C ILE A 225 10.01 -4.98 -12.18
N SER A 226 9.43 -4.80 -10.98
CA SER A 226 8.19 -4.04 -10.82
C SER A 226 8.30 -2.58 -11.27
N SER A 227 9.40 -1.92 -10.93
CA SER A 227 9.65 -0.53 -11.29
C SER A 227 10.03 -0.39 -12.75
N TYR A 228 10.88 -1.28 -13.24
CA TYR A 228 11.34 -1.26 -14.63
C TYR A 228 10.21 -1.55 -15.62
N ALA A 229 9.30 -2.48 -15.30
CA ALA A 229 8.12 -2.73 -16.11
C ALA A 229 7.19 -1.51 -16.25
N TRP A 230 7.19 -0.62 -15.25
CA TRP A 230 6.47 0.66 -15.31
C TRP A 230 7.21 1.71 -16.16
N SER A 231 8.54 1.67 -16.22
CA SER A 231 9.37 2.61 -16.98
C SER A 231 9.56 2.20 -18.44
N GLU A 232 9.46 0.91 -18.76
CA GLU A 232 9.50 0.40 -20.13
C GLU A 232 8.16 0.51 -20.88
N ASP A 233 7.08 0.80 -20.19
CA ASP A 233 5.81 1.11 -20.83
C ASP A 233 5.93 2.50 -21.46
N ASP A 234 6.31 2.48 -22.73
CA ASP A 234 6.78 3.52 -23.64
C ASP A 234 5.75 4.60 -23.92
N GLY A 235 5.25 5.27 -22.89
CA GLY A 235 4.50 6.50 -23.10
C GLY A 235 3.16 6.34 -23.82
N SER A 236 2.61 5.15 -23.91
CA SER A 236 1.22 4.97 -24.26
C SER A 236 0.37 5.46 -23.07
N ASP A 237 -0.24 6.61 -23.26
CA ASP A 237 -1.20 7.26 -22.37
C ASP A 237 -1.11 6.83 -20.89
N ASN A 238 -0.41 7.60 -20.06
CA ASN A 238 -0.27 7.46 -18.59
C ASN A 238 -1.59 7.35 -17.81
N ILE A 239 -2.68 7.02 -18.45
CA ILE A 239 -4.05 7.04 -17.92
C ILE A 239 -4.56 5.61 -17.64
N THR A 240 -3.94 4.59 -18.25
CA THR A 240 -4.33 3.20 -18.06
C THR A 240 -3.29 2.47 -17.21
N PRO A 241 -3.66 1.92 -16.04
CA PRO A 241 -2.70 1.16 -15.25
C PRO A 241 -2.21 -0.03 -16.07
N PRO A 242 -0.90 -0.28 -16.08
CA PRO A 242 -0.34 -1.41 -16.83
C PRO A 242 -0.94 -2.71 -16.29
N ASN A 243 -1.34 -3.58 -17.19
CA ASN A 243 -1.72 -4.94 -16.83
C ASN A 243 -0.46 -5.77 -16.62
N LEU A 244 0.10 -5.71 -15.41
CA LEU A 244 1.37 -6.34 -15.06
C LEU A 244 1.28 -7.87 -14.97
N THR A 245 0.09 -8.43 -14.92
CA THR A 245 -0.13 -9.88 -14.84
C THR A 245 -0.07 -10.55 -16.23
N HIS A 246 -0.20 -9.78 -17.32
CA HIS A 246 -0.16 -10.31 -18.67
C HIS A 246 0.73 -9.44 -19.56
N LYS A 247 1.78 -10.04 -20.13
CA LYS A 247 2.63 -9.44 -21.15
C LYS A 247 2.64 -10.36 -22.38
N ASN A 248 2.32 -9.82 -23.58
CA ASN A 248 2.29 -10.56 -24.84
C ASN A 248 1.42 -11.84 -24.80
N GLY A 249 0.28 -11.78 -24.11
CA GLY A 249 -0.62 -12.93 -23.96
C GLY A 249 -0.14 -13.99 -22.97
N SER A 250 1.05 -13.85 -22.40
CA SER A 250 1.55 -14.72 -21.32
C SER A 250 1.31 -14.09 -19.98
N ARG A 251 0.86 -14.91 -19.03
CA ARG A 251 0.65 -14.47 -17.65
C ARG A 251 1.99 -14.29 -16.96
N THR A 252 2.28 -13.07 -16.53
CA THR A 252 3.48 -12.75 -15.76
C THR A 252 3.15 -11.72 -14.73
N THR A 253 3.20 -12.08 -13.45
CA THR A 253 3.23 -11.06 -12.41
C THR A 253 4.67 -10.76 -12.06
N ARG A 254 5.08 -9.50 -12.24
CA ARG A 254 6.44 -9.06 -11.94
C ARG A 254 6.50 -8.10 -10.78
N HIS A 255 5.35 -7.68 -10.29
CA HIS A 255 5.28 -6.84 -9.10
C HIS A 255 5.40 -7.71 -7.86
N LEU A 256 6.53 -7.58 -7.15
CA LEU A 256 6.87 -8.41 -6.00
C LEU A 256 7.14 -7.57 -4.77
N TYR A 257 6.50 -7.91 -3.69
CA TYR A 257 6.84 -7.47 -2.34
C TYR A 257 6.43 -8.53 -1.31
N GLY A 258 7.18 -8.61 -0.23
CA GLY A 258 6.89 -9.56 0.83
C GLY A 258 7.71 -9.32 2.08
N ARG A 259 7.39 -10.09 3.11
CA ARG A 259 8.06 -10.05 4.41
C ARG A 259 7.74 -11.27 5.24
N GLN A 260 8.46 -11.45 6.34
CA GLN A 260 8.03 -12.35 7.41
C GLN A 260 7.38 -11.55 8.54
N ARG A 261 6.19 -11.98 8.95
CA ARG A 261 5.41 -11.39 10.04
C ARG A 261 5.97 -11.82 11.39
N LYS A 262 5.58 -11.12 12.45
CA LYS A 262 6.00 -11.45 13.83
C LYS A 262 5.52 -12.83 14.28
N ASN A 263 4.38 -13.29 13.77
CA ASN A 263 3.85 -14.63 14.04
C ASN A 263 4.57 -15.75 13.26
N GLY A 264 5.56 -15.41 12.43
CA GLY A 264 6.34 -16.38 11.64
C GLY A 264 5.82 -16.64 10.23
N GLU A 265 4.58 -16.24 9.88
CA GLU A 265 4.09 -16.35 8.50
C GLU A 265 4.98 -15.54 7.54
N ILE A 266 5.36 -16.14 6.43
CA ILE A 266 5.98 -15.41 5.31
C ILE A 266 4.87 -15.08 4.34
N ILE A 267 4.72 -13.79 4.03
CA ILE A 267 3.72 -13.29 3.11
C ILE A 267 4.37 -12.61 1.93
N PHE A 268 3.90 -12.92 0.74
CA PHE A 268 4.31 -12.30 -0.52
C PHE A 268 3.11 -12.03 -1.41
N GLY A 269 3.31 -11.18 -2.39
CA GLY A 269 2.32 -10.89 -3.39
C GLY A 269 2.75 -9.76 -4.29
N GLY A 270 1.74 -9.11 -4.88
CA GLY A 270 1.92 -7.85 -5.52
C GLY A 270 1.57 -7.79 -6.99
N ASP A 271 1.01 -8.84 -7.59
CA ASP A 271 0.46 -8.68 -8.93
C ASP A 271 -0.65 -7.61 -8.92
N ARG A 272 -0.88 -7.00 -10.06
CA ARG A 272 -1.84 -5.91 -10.25
C ARG A 272 -2.68 -6.18 -11.48
N GLU A 273 -3.98 -6.21 -11.31
CA GLU A 273 -4.91 -6.48 -12.40
C GLU A 273 -6.11 -5.54 -12.36
N SER A 274 -6.47 -5.01 -13.53
CA SER A 274 -7.67 -4.19 -13.70
C SER A 274 -8.89 -5.08 -13.94
N LEU A 275 -9.47 -5.63 -12.88
CA LEU A 275 -10.61 -6.56 -12.91
C LEU A 275 -11.85 -6.01 -12.20
N GLY A 276 -11.96 -4.68 -12.06
CA GLY A 276 -13.02 -4.05 -11.30
C GLY A 276 -13.06 -4.52 -9.85
N TYR A 277 -14.24 -4.77 -9.31
CA TYR A 277 -14.44 -5.17 -7.90
C TYR A 277 -14.34 -6.68 -7.70
N ASN A 278 -13.38 -7.34 -8.34
CA ASN A 278 -13.18 -8.78 -8.22
C ASN A 278 -12.16 -9.10 -7.12
N PHE A 279 -12.59 -9.81 -6.08
CA PHE A 279 -11.76 -10.25 -4.94
C PHE A 279 -11.27 -11.70 -5.06
N LYS A 280 -11.59 -12.40 -6.15
CA LYS A 280 -11.18 -13.80 -6.30
C LYS A 280 -9.69 -13.86 -6.63
N THR A 281 -8.96 -14.70 -5.90
CA THR A 281 -7.58 -15.02 -6.23
C THR A 281 -7.52 -15.93 -7.44
N ASP A 282 -6.40 -15.83 -8.14
CA ASP A 282 -6.10 -16.65 -9.30
C ASP A 282 -4.90 -17.53 -9.01
N PRO A 283 -5.08 -18.85 -8.92
CA PRO A 283 -4.01 -19.77 -8.57
C PRO A 283 -2.78 -19.70 -9.49
N ALA A 284 -2.99 -19.47 -10.80
CA ALA A 284 -1.88 -19.38 -11.73
C ALA A 284 -1.04 -18.09 -11.49
N GLY A 285 -1.70 -16.96 -11.21
CA GLY A 285 -1.00 -15.71 -10.84
C GLY A 285 -0.26 -15.82 -9.51
N ILE A 286 -0.85 -16.48 -8.52
CA ILE A 286 -0.19 -16.77 -7.23
C ILE A 286 1.07 -17.62 -7.44
N GLU A 287 1.00 -18.67 -8.26
CA GLU A 287 2.15 -19.53 -8.53
C GLU A 287 3.29 -18.77 -9.23
N VAL A 288 2.98 -17.97 -10.25
CA VAL A 288 3.98 -17.11 -10.91
C VAL A 288 4.61 -16.13 -9.91
N ASN A 289 3.83 -15.56 -8.98
CA ASN A 289 4.37 -14.66 -7.96
C ASN A 289 5.28 -15.42 -6.97
N ARG A 290 4.93 -16.67 -6.61
CA ARG A 290 5.78 -17.54 -5.78
C ARG A 290 7.12 -17.86 -6.47
N GLU A 291 7.10 -18.14 -7.76
CA GLU A 291 8.31 -18.34 -8.55
C GLU A 291 9.21 -17.10 -8.53
N HIS A 292 8.65 -15.92 -8.77
CA HIS A 292 9.40 -14.65 -8.67
C HIS A 292 9.93 -14.38 -7.26
N ALA A 293 9.16 -14.69 -6.21
CA ALA A 293 9.64 -14.60 -4.84
C ALA A 293 10.83 -15.54 -4.59
N ALA A 294 10.79 -16.75 -5.17
CA ALA A 294 11.88 -17.71 -5.07
C ALA A 294 13.13 -17.31 -5.88
N GLU A 295 13.00 -16.51 -6.92
CA GLU A 295 14.17 -15.91 -7.59
C GLU A 295 14.95 -14.99 -6.63
N VAL A 296 14.25 -14.32 -5.71
CA VAL A 296 14.86 -13.38 -4.76
C VAL A 296 15.24 -14.06 -3.45
N ILE A 297 14.39 -14.95 -2.95
CA ILE A 297 14.57 -15.71 -1.72
C ILE A 297 14.40 -17.22 -2.03
N PRO A 298 15.46 -17.94 -2.42
CA PRO A 298 15.37 -19.26 -3.04
C PRO A 298 14.66 -20.34 -2.24
N PHE A 299 14.72 -20.30 -0.90
CA PHE A 299 14.07 -21.35 -0.10
C PHE A 299 12.53 -21.33 -0.19
N LEU A 300 11.93 -20.22 -0.63
CA LEU A 300 10.48 -20.11 -0.83
C LEU A 300 9.95 -21.08 -1.89
N ALA A 301 10.77 -21.50 -2.84
CA ALA A 301 10.39 -22.51 -3.85
C ALA A 301 9.86 -23.81 -3.27
N ARG A 302 10.28 -24.15 -2.05
CA ARG A 302 9.95 -25.44 -1.38
C ARG A 302 8.81 -25.33 -0.37
N LEU A 303 8.34 -24.12 -0.09
CA LEU A 303 7.31 -23.92 0.93
C LEU A 303 5.91 -24.03 0.32
N PRO A 304 4.99 -24.73 0.98
CA PRO A 304 3.60 -24.76 0.56
C PRO A 304 2.93 -23.40 0.81
N ILE A 305 2.08 -23.01 -0.11
CA ILE A 305 1.15 -21.88 0.09
C ILE A 305 -0.05 -22.43 0.86
N ILE A 306 -0.33 -21.86 2.03
CA ILE A 306 -1.44 -22.32 2.88
C ILE A 306 -2.64 -21.36 2.85
N ARG A 307 -2.43 -20.11 2.43
CA ARG A 307 -3.48 -19.12 2.36
C ARG A 307 -3.22 -18.13 1.23
N THR A 308 -4.30 -17.76 0.54
CA THR A 308 -4.30 -16.71 -0.47
C THR A 308 -5.45 -15.74 -0.21
N TRP A 309 -5.26 -14.48 -0.59
CA TRP A 309 -6.31 -13.46 -0.56
C TRP A 309 -6.04 -12.38 -1.61
N ALA A 310 -7.03 -11.54 -1.83
CA ALA A 310 -6.90 -10.39 -2.71
C ALA A 310 -7.50 -9.14 -2.06
N GLY A 311 -6.91 -7.99 -2.34
CA GLY A 311 -7.40 -6.68 -1.97
C GLY A 311 -7.55 -5.77 -3.19
N LEU A 312 -8.36 -4.73 -3.07
CA LEU A 312 -8.55 -3.74 -4.13
C LEU A 312 -7.82 -2.46 -3.78
N MET A 313 -6.69 -2.23 -4.44
CA MET A 313 -5.93 -0.99 -4.29
C MET A 313 -6.68 0.17 -4.96
N PRO A 314 -6.84 1.34 -4.29
CA PRO A 314 -7.37 2.55 -4.91
C PRO A 314 -6.30 3.20 -5.78
N PHE A 315 -6.25 2.87 -7.06
CA PHE A 315 -5.25 3.38 -7.98
C PHE A 315 -5.72 4.69 -8.61
N SER A 316 -5.02 5.79 -8.36
CA SER A 316 -5.23 7.06 -9.07
C SER A 316 -4.66 6.98 -10.48
N LEU A 317 -5.36 7.53 -11.48
CA LEU A 317 -4.98 7.38 -12.89
C LEU A 317 -3.64 8.06 -13.24
N ASP A 318 -3.21 9.03 -12.46
CA ASP A 318 -1.93 9.73 -12.62
C ASP A 318 -0.85 9.23 -11.64
N GLY A 319 -1.13 8.18 -10.88
CA GLY A 319 -0.22 7.62 -9.88
C GLY A 319 0.01 8.50 -8.65
N SER A 320 -0.70 9.63 -8.52
CA SER A 320 -0.50 10.59 -7.44
C SER A 320 -1.61 10.51 -6.39
N PRO A 321 -1.33 10.79 -5.11
CA PRO A 321 -2.35 10.90 -4.07
C PRO A 321 -3.34 12.02 -4.37
N ILE A 322 -4.63 11.77 -4.15
CA ILE A 322 -5.68 12.77 -4.27
C ILE A 322 -6.09 13.19 -2.86
N ILE A 323 -5.66 14.39 -2.45
CA ILE A 323 -5.90 14.91 -1.10
C ILE A 323 -6.32 16.37 -1.21
N GLY A 324 -7.51 16.71 -0.73
CA GLY A 324 -7.93 18.09 -0.68
C GLY A 324 -9.42 18.33 -0.83
N LYS A 325 -9.76 19.60 -1.01
CA LYS A 325 -11.13 20.07 -1.25
C LYS A 325 -11.53 19.79 -2.70
N VAL A 326 -12.75 19.30 -2.91
CA VAL A 326 -13.35 19.16 -4.24
C VAL A 326 -13.83 20.53 -4.73
N PRO A 327 -13.25 21.12 -5.79
CA PRO A 327 -13.50 22.54 -6.14
C PRO A 327 -14.96 22.87 -6.45
N ILE A 328 -15.68 21.94 -7.08
CA ILE A 328 -17.07 22.13 -7.56
C ILE A 328 -18.13 21.83 -6.48
N ARG A 329 -17.72 21.48 -5.27
CA ARG A 329 -18.62 21.13 -4.16
C ARG A 329 -18.17 21.80 -2.87
N GLU A 330 -19.08 22.54 -2.26
CA GLU A 330 -18.80 23.17 -0.98
C GLU A 330 -18.69 22.12 0.12
N ASN A 331 -17.71 22.29 1.03
CA ASN A 331 -17.49 21.42 2.19
C ASN A 331 -17.29 19.93 1.88
N LEU A 332 -16.91 19.61 0.64
CA LEU A 332 -16.53 18.26 0.23
C LEU A 332 -15.02 18.13 0.11
N PHE A 333 -14.48 17.09 0.72
CA PHE A 333 -13.06 16.75 0.68
C PHE A 333 -12.87 15.29 0.24
N ILE A 334 -11.69 14.97 -0.27
CA ILE A 334 -11.32 13.63 -0.67
C ILE A 334 -9.93 13.28 -0.16
N VAL A 335 -9.74 12.01 0.24
CA VAL A 335 -8.45 11.40 0.54
C VAL A 335 -8.45 10.01 -0.08
N SER A 336 -7.71 9.82 -1.16
CA SER A 336 -7.66 8.55 -1.90
C SER A 336 -6.40 8.46 -2.78
N GLY A 337 -6.19 7.31 -3.44
CA GLY A 337 -5.05 7.11 -4.34
C GLY A 337 -3.72 6.95 -3.60
N LEU A 338 -3.74 6.46 -2.37
CA LEU A 338 -2.57 6.31 -1.49
C LEU A 338 -2.05 4.88 -1.50
#